data_518a126143b0fa15d31159292a22703b
#
_entry.id   518a126143b0fa15d31159292a22703b
#
_cell.length_a   1.000
_cell.length_b   1.000
_cell.length_c   1.000
_cell.angle_alpha   90.00
_cell.angle_beta   90.00
_cell.angle_gamma   90.00
#
_symmetry.space_group_name_H-M   'P 1'
#
loop_
_entity.id
_entity.type
_entity.pdbx_description
1 polymer ?
#
loop_
_entity_poly.entity_id
_entity_poly.type
_entity_poly.pdbx_seq_one_letter_code
_entity_poly.pdbx_strand_id
1 'polypeptide(L)'
;MITYSDTTTSDGIFYQPQDFIGYSHIQGLYPLQDSDKWNKHALLYFVVLFRKASFGLFDYANKFNRQIAKQMTIKLPVNQNDTIAFEFMENFISAVQKEVIKSVVLWSEKRVEATKKLLRGCE
;
A
#
# COMPACT_ATOMS: atom_id res chain seq x y z
N MET A 1 10.96 -1.29 -1.80
CA MET A 1 10.48 -1.35 -3.20
C MET A 1 9.02 -1.73 -3.29
N ILE A 2 8.42 -1.64 -4.49
CA ILE A 2 7.06 -2.14 -4.75
C ILE A 2 7.16 -3.34 -5.67
N THR A 3 6.33 -4.35 -5.43
CA THR A 3 6.19 -5.51 -6.31
C THR A 3 4.79 -5.60 -6.88
N TYR A 4 4.68 -6.15 -8.07
CA TYR A 4 3.41 -6.56 -8.66
C TYR A 4 3.54 -7.91 -9.34
N SER A 5 2.44 -8.66 -9.37
CA SER A 5 2.36 -9.91 -10.11
C SER A 5 1.83 -9.65 -11.52
N ASP A 6 2.43 -10.25 -12.52
CA ASP A 6 1.97 -10.15 -13.90
C ASP A 6 0.84 -11.15 -14.25
N THR A 7 0.43 -11.98 -13.30
CA THR A 7 -0.60 -13.02 -13.47
C THR A 7 -1.83 -12.82 -12.61
N THR A 8 -1.89 -11.74 -11.81
CA THR A 8 -3.02 -11.48 -10.92
C THR A 8 -3.62 -10.10 -11.16
N THR A 9 -4.67 -9.80 -10.41
CA THR A 9 -5.34 -8.51 -10.40
C THR A 9 -4.51 -7.45 -9.66
N SER A 10 -5.05 -6.22 -9.57
CA SER A 10 -4.45 -5.13 -8.76
C SER A 10 -4.17 -5.50 -7.30
N ASP A 11 -4.79 -6.57 -6.78
CA ASP A 11 -4.52 -7.08 -5.42
C ASP A 11 -3.12 -7.68 -5.27
N GLY A 12 -2.47 -8.04 -6.38
CA GLY A 12 -1.09 -8.52 -6.41
C GLY A 12 -0.01 -7.44 -6.32
N ILE A 13 -0.34 -6.21 -5.92
CA ILE A 13 0.59 -5.07 -5.79
C ILE A 13 0.89 -4.83 -4.30
N PHE A 14 2.17 -4.88 -3.91
CA PHE A 14 2.59 -4.76 -2.51
C PHE A 14 3.82 -3.88 -2.33
N TYR A 15 3.91 -3.22 -1.18
CA TYR A 15 5.14 -2.65 -0.68
C TYR A 15 5.97 -3.73 0.02
N GLN A 16 7.25 -3.84 -0.34
CA GLN A 16 8.19 -4.77 0.26
C GLN A 16 9.21 -3.99 1.10
N PRO A 17 9.13 -4.10 2.45
CA PRO A 17 10.04 -3.38 3.35
C PRO A 17 11.44 -3.97 3.40
N GLN A 18 11.60 -5.24 3.05
CA GLN A 18 12.84 -6.01 3.14
C GLN A 18 13.16 -6.70 1.82
N ASP A 19 14.38 -7.18 1.70
CA ASP A 19 14.79 -8.02 0.58
C ASP A 19 14.00 -9.34 0.61
N PHE A 20 13.66 -9.84 -0.56
CA PHE A 20 12.89 -11.08 -0.73
C PHE A 20 13.34 -11.83 -1.97
N ILE A 21 12.98 -13.11 -2.04
CA ILE A 21 13.18 -13.94 -3.22
C ILE A 21 11.88 -13.91 -4.04
N GLY A 22 11.95 -13.40 -5.27
CA GLY A 22 10.84 -13.37 -6.22
C GLY A 22 10.96 -14.47 -7.28
N TYR A 23 9.80 -14.97 -7.71
CA TYR A 23 9.71 -15.88 -8.86
C TYR A 23 9.47 -15.10 -10.17
N SER A 24 9.50 -15.82 -11.31
CA SER A 24 9.43 -15.25 -12.65
C SER A 24 8.24 -14.32 -12.92
N HIS A 25 7.13 -14.51 -12.22
CA HIS A 25 5.92 -13.70 -12.37
C HIS A 25 5.82 -12.50 -11.41
N ILE A 26 6.87 -12.25 -10.63
CA ILE A 26 6.94 -11.09 -9.75
C ILE A 26 7.87 -10.04 -10.35
N GLN A 27 7.36 -8.83 -10.50
CA GLN A 27 8.08 -7.68 -11.04
C GLN A 27 8.34 -6.66 -9.94
N GLY A 28 9.51 -6.05 -9.94
CA GLY A 28 9.89 -4.98 -9.01
C GLY A 28 9.78 -3.60 -9.67
N LEU A 29 9.30 -2.62 -8.92
CA LEU A 29 9.27 -1.21 -9.28
C LEU A 29 10.15 -0.41 -8.33
N TYR A 30 11.02 0.40 -8.91
CA TYR A 30 11.93 1.29 -8.19
C TYR A 30 11.80 2.71 -8.73
N PRO A 31 11.86 3.73 -7.86
CA PRO A 31 11.91 5.11 -8.32
C PRO A 31 13.19 5.37 -9.10
N LEU A 32 13.09 6.06 -10.24
CA LEU A 32 14.24 6.46 -11.05
C LEU A 32 14.82 7.81 -10.62
N GLN A 33 14.00 8.64 -9.98
CA GLN A 33 14.36 9.97 -9.50
C GLN A 33 13.94 10.13 -8.05
N ASP A 34 14.57 11.04 -7.32
CA ASP A 34 14.26 11.36 -5.93
C ASP A 34 14.16 10.13 -5.02
N SER A 35 15.02 9.14 -5.22
CA SER A 35 14.96 7.85 -4.53
C SER A 35 15.03 7.97 -3.00
N ASP A 36 15.69 9.00 -2.49
CA ASP A 36 15.78 9.36 -1.08
C ASP A 36 14.45 9.86 -0.50
N LYS A 37 13.59 10.46 -1.31
CA LYS A 37 12.27 10.96 -0.91
C LYS A 37 11.18 9.87 -0.97
N TRP A 38 11.42 8.80 -1.71
CA TRP A 38 10.50 7.65 -1.79
C TRP A 38 10.65 6.73 -0.58
N ASN A 39 10.37 7.27 0.61
CA ASN A 39 10.36 6.50 1.83
C ASN A 39 9.16 5.54 1.92
N LYS A 40 9.07 4.80 3.02
CA LYS A 40 7.99 3.83 3.28
C LYS A 40 6.59 4.41 3.06
N HIS A 41 6.30 5.61 3.58
CA HIS A 41 4.96 6.19 3.51
C HIS A 41 4.62 6.65 2.10
N ALA A 42 5.57 7.28 1.40
CA ALA A 42 5.40 7.67 0.00
C ALA A 42 5.17 6.44 -0.90
N LEU A 43 5.91 5.35 -0.68
CA LEU A 43 5.72 4.10 -1.41
C LEU A 43 4.37 3.44 -1.09
N LEU A 44 3.91 3.46 0.15
CA LEU A 44 2.57 2.97 0.51
C LEU A 44 1.46 3.80 -0.16
N TYR A 45 1.62 5.11 -0.21
CA TYR A 45 0.70 5.99 -0.94
C TYR A 45 0.66 5.62 -2.42
N PHE A 46 1.82 5.43 -3.04
CA PHE A 46 1.92 5.00 -4.43
C PHE A 46 1.27 3.64 -4.68
N VAL A 47 1.42 2.66 -3.78
CA VAL A 47 0.74 1.35 -3.90
C VAL A 47 -0.77 1.51 -4.02
N VAL A 48 -1.38 2.40 -3.22
CA VAL A 48 -2.83 2.66 -3.29
C VAL A 48 -3.22 3.24 -4.65
N LEU A 49 -2.46 4.21 -5.15
CA LEU A 49 -2.71 4.80 -6.46
C LEU A 49 -2.52 3.79 -7.59
N PHE A 50 -1.49 2.96 -7.50
CA PHE A 50 -1.19 1.95 -8.50
C PHE A 50 -2.28 0.88 -8.55
N ARG A 51 -2.75 0.39 -7.38
CA ARG A 51 -3.90 -0.51 -7.28
C ARG A 51 -5.15 0.12 -7.89
N LYS A 52 -5.44 1.37 -7.56
CA LYS A 52 -6.60 2.08 -8.11
C LYS A 52 -6.50 2.24 -9.63
N ALA A 53 -5.32 2.60 -10.15
CA ALA A 53 -5.11 2.80 -11.58
C ALA A 53 -5.17 1.49 -12.38
N SER A 54 -4.83 0.36 -11.78
CA SER A 54 -4.84 -0.97 -12.40
C SER A 54 -6.11 -1.77 -12.13
N PHE A 55 -7.02 -1.26 -11.29
CA PHE A 55 -8.23 -1.98 -10.89
C PHE A 55 -9.10 -2.36 -12.09
N GLY A 56 -9.42 -3.66 -12.20
CA GLY A 56 -10.28 -4.18 -13.27
C GLY A 56 -9.63 -4.24 -14.66
N LEU A 57 -8.36 -3.82 -14.82
CA LEU A 57 -7.68 -3.82 -16.11
C LEU A 57 -6.94 -5.13 -16.41
N PHE A 58 -6.56 -5.87 -15.37
CA PHE A 58 -5.69 -7.04 -15.47
C PHE A 58 -6.25 -8.23 -14.72
N ASP A 59 -6.04 -9.41 -15.31
CA ASP A 59 -6.37 -10.71 -14.76
C ASP A 59 -5.42 -11.77 -15.34
N TYR A 60 -5.69 -13.04 -15.09
CA TYR A 60 -4.89 -14.15 -15.63
C TYR A 60 -4.87 -14.19 -17.18
N ALA A 61 -5.95 -13.82 -17.83
CA ALA A 61 -6.05 -13.78 -19.29
C ALA A 61 -5.40 -12.51 -19.87
N ASN A 62 -5.50 -11.38 -19.17
CA ASN A 62 -4.96 -10.07 -19.55
C ASN A 62 -3.79 -9.71 -18.64
N LYS A 63 -2.64 -10.32 -18.87
CA LYS A 63 -1.46 -10.20 -18.01
C LYS A 63 -0.88 -8.80 -17.95
N PHE A 64 -0.55 -8.38 -16.76
CA PHE A 64 0.11 -7.10 -16.48
C PHE A 64 1.64 -7.22 -16.64
N ASN A 65 2.12 -7.21 -17.86
CA ASN A 65 3.56 -7.33 -18.16
C ASN A 65 4.30 -6.00 -18.04
N ARG A 66 5.65 -6.06 -18.11
CA ARG A 66 6.53 -4.87 -18.00
C ARG A 66 6.27 -3.80 -19.06
N GLN A 67 5.87 -4.19 -20.27
CA GLN A 67 5.62 -3.22 -21.36
C GLN A 67 4.37 -2.41 -21.06
N ILE A 68 3.31 -3.05 -20.59
CA ILE A 68 2.09 -2.39 -20.16
C ILE A 68 2.37 -1.49 -18.95
N ALA A 69 3.12 -1.98 -17.95
CA ALA A 69 3.49 -1.19 -16.77
C ALA A 69 4.25 0.10 -17.14
N LYS A 70 5.14 0.06 -18.13
CA LYS A 70 5.89 1.24 -18.62
C LYS A 70 5.00 2.28 -19.31
N GLN A 71 3.86 1.89 -19.81
CA GLN A 71 2.91 2.79 -20.49
C GLN A 71 1.86 3.36 -19.55
N MET A 72 1.74 2.83 -18.34
CA MET A 72 0.77 3.33 -17.36
C MET A 72 1.18 4.71 -16.86
N THR A 73 0.19 5.57 -16.75
CA THR A 73 0.32 6.90 -16.14
C THR A 73 -0.44 6.93 -14.82
N ILE A 74 0.21 7.35 -13.76
CA ILE A 74 -0.38 7.51 -12.43
C ILE A 74 -0.25 8.98 -12.05
N LYS A 75 -1.37 9.61 -11.66
CA LYS A 75 -1.38 10.99 -11.20
C LYS A 75 -0.91 11.03 -9.74
N LEU A 76 0.14 11.78 -9.49
CA LEU A 76 0.67 12.04 -8.14
C LEU A 76 0.23 13.42 -7.64
N PRO A 77 0.09 13.62 -6.33
CA PRO A 77 -0.12 14.95 -5.77
C PRO A 77 1.12 15.83 -6.02
N VAL A 78 0.88 17.08 -6.39
CA VAL A 78 1.92 18.06 -6.60
C VAL A 78 1.74 19.23 -5.63
N ASN A 79 2.85 19.89 -5.28
CA ASN A 79 2.84 21.14 -4.51
C ASN A 79 2.66 22.35 -5.44
N GLN A 80 2.70 23.54 -4.86
CA GLN A 80 2.53 24.80 -5.61
C GLN A 80 3.61 25.04 -6.69
N ASN A 81 4.73 24.34 -6.63
CA ASN A 81 5.84 24.45 -7.58
C ASN A 81 5.82 23.33 -8.65
N ASP A 82 4.70 22.63 -8.80
CA ASP A 82 4.53 21.48 -9.71
C ASP A 82 5.52 20.34 -9.48
N THR A 83 6.09 20.22 -8.26
CA THR A 83 6.90 19.07 -7.86
C THR A 83 6.08 18.09 -7.03
N ILE A 84 6.48 16.82 -6.99
CA ILE A 84 5.78 15.78 -6.22
C ILE A 84 5.70 16.20 -4.75
N ALA A 85 4.48 16.17 -4.20
CA ALA A 85 4.20 16.56 -2.82
C ALA A 85 4.47 15.40 -1.85
N PHE A 86 5.73 15.00 -1.66
CA PHE A 86 6.14 13.91 -0.79
C PHE A 86 5.66 14.07 0.65
N GLU A 87 5.80 15.27 1.20
CA GLU A 87 5.34 15.58 2.56
C GLU A 87 3.83 15.33 2.73
N PHE A 88 3.02 15.69 1.74
CA PHE A 88 1.59 15.37 1.75
C PHE A 88 1.35 13.86 1.80
N MET A 89 2.03 13.09 0.94
CA MET A 89 1.87 11.63 0.90
C MET A 89 2.26 10.98 2.23
N GLU A 90 3.35 11.42 2.84
CA GLU A 90 3.83 10.93 4.13
C GLU A 90 2.85 11.23 5.26
N ASN A 91 2.40 12.48 5.35
CA ASN A 91 1.46 12.93 6.37
C ASN A 91 0.11 12.21 6.24
N PHE A 92 -0.37 12.01 5.01
CA PHE A 92 -1.60 11.30 4.74
C PHE A 92 -1.53 9.85 5.21
N ILE A 93 -0.51 9.10 4.82
CA ILE A 93 -0.34 7.69 5.23
C ILE A 93 -0.13 7.58 6.74
N SER A 94 0.67 8.48 7.33
CA SER A 94 0.86 8.52 8.79
C SER A 94 -0.46 8.74 9.53
N ALA A 95 -1.31 9.64 9.06
CA ALA A 95 -2.62 9.88 9.65
C ALA A 95 -3.55 8.65 9.54
N VAL A 96 -3.61 8.03 8.36
CA VAL A 96 -4.39 6.81 8.14
C VAL A 96 -3.92 5.67 9.05
N GLN A 97 -2.61 5.46 9.17
CA GLN A 97 -2.05 4.42 10.05
C GLN A 97 -2.41 4.66 11.52
N LYS A 98 -2.31 5.90 12.01
CA LYS A 98 -2.71 6.26 13.38
C LYS A 98 -4.18 5.95 13.63
N GLU A 99 -5.06 6.28 12.70
CA GLU A 99 -6.50 6.04 12.84
C GLU A 99 -6.83 4.53 12.85
N VAL A 100 -6.18 3.75 11.98
CA VAL A 100 -6.33 2.28 11.97
C VAL A 100 -5.84 1.67 13.28
N ILE A 101 -4.68 2.06 13.79
CA ILE A 101 -4.12 1.56 15.06
C ILE A 101 -5.08 1.90 16.20
N LYS A 102 -5.56 3.14 16.30
CA LYS A 102 -6.53 3.57 17.30
C LYS A 102 -7.79 2.70 17.28
N SER A 103 -8.33 2.44 16.11
CA SER A 103 -9.52 1.61 15.93
C SER A 103 -9.30 0.17 16.42
N VAL A 104 -8.15 -0.42 16.11
CA VAL A 104 -7.78 -1.77 16.55
C VAL A 104 -7.61 -1.84 18.07
N VAL A 105 -6.96 -0.86 18.67
CA VAL A 105 -6.77 -0.78 20.14
C VAL A 105 -8.12 -0.70 20.84
N LEU A 106 -9.00 0.21 20.43
CA LEU A 106 -10.33 0.37 21.02
C LEU A 106 -11.17 -0.92 20.91
N TRP A 107 -11.07 -1.61 19.76
CA TRP A 107 -11.76 -2.88 19.58
C TRP A 107 -11.22 -3.97 20.51
N SER A 108 -9.90 -4.06 20.64
CA SER A 108 -9.23 -5.01 21.55
C SER A 108 -9.62 -4.77 23.01
N GLU A 109 -9.61 -3.53 23.46
CA GLU A 109 -10.01 -3.15 24.83
C GLU A 109 -11.47 -3.55 25.14
N LYS A 110 -12.39 -3.29 24.20
CA LYS A 110 -13.79 -3.71 24.35
C LYS A 110 -13.94 -5.23 24.48
N ARG A 111 -13.18 -6.00 23.69
CA ARG A 111 -13.22 -7.46 23.81
C ARG A 111 -12.66 -7.96 25.14
N VAL A 112 -11.56 -7.42 25.61
CA VAL A 112 -10.97 -7.77 26.92
C VAL A 112 -11.97 -7.45 28.04
N GLU A 113 -12.61 -6.30 28.01
CA GLU A 113 -13.60 -5.93 29.01
C GLU A 113 -14.83 -6.85 29.00
N ALA A 114 -15.33 -7.19 27.82
CA ALA A 114 -16.46 -8.13 27.70
C ALA A 114 -16.10 -9.51 28.26
N THR A 115 -14.90 -10.01 27.99
CA THR A 115 -14.41 -11.29 28.55
C THR A 115 -14.30 -11.23 30.07
N LYS A 116 -13.77 -10.14 30.64
CA LYS A 116 -13.69 -9.96 32.09
C LYS A 116 -15.08 -9.95 32.76
N LYS A 117 -16.08 -9.33 32.11
CA LYS A 117 -17.46 -9.33 32.62
C LYS A 117 -18.06 -10.73 32.64
N LEU A 118 -17.84 -11.53 31.60
CA LEU A 118 -18.31 -12.92 31.56
C LEU A 118 -17.69 -13.77 32.67
N LEU A 119 -16.38 -13.63 32.91
CA LEU A 119 -15.66 -14.39 33.95
C LEU A 119 -16.14 -14.01 35.36
N ARG A 120 -16.46 -12.74 35.62
CA ARG A 120 -17.01 -12.30 36.92
C ARG A 120 -18.46 -12.70 37.15
N GLY A 121 -19.22 -12.95 36.10
CA GLY A 121 -20.60 -13.43 36.21
C GLY A 121 -20.75 -14.95 36.41
N CYS A 122 -19.63 -15.69 36.43
CA CYS A 122 -19.58 -17.13 36.72
C CYS A 122 -19.25 -17.47 38.18
N GLU A 123 -19.06 -16.45 39.05
CA GLU A 123 -18.92 -16.59 40.50
C GLU A 123 -20.28 -16.39 41.18
#